data_215b9092043c82b9fca9656b11bab6ee
#
_entry.id   215b9092043c82b9fca9656b11bab6ee
#
_cell.length_a   1.000
_cell.length_b   1.000
_cell.length_c   1.000
_cell.angle_alpha   90.00
_cell.angle_beta   90.00
_cell.angle_gamma   90.00
#
_symmetry.space_group_name_H-M   'P 1'
#
loop_
_entity.id
_entity.type
_entity.pdbx_description
1 polymer ?
#
loop_
_entity_poly.entity_id
_entity_poly.type
_entity_poly.pdbx_seq_one_letter_code
_entity_poly.pdbx_strand_id
1 'polypeptide(L)'
;MRGYVLFGLVEIPPMKLNARQVDTAKPKDKPYKLADGGGLYLLVNPNGARYWRLKYRVAGKEKLLALGVYPDVTLADARAKRDEAKRGIAGGIDPNEAKREEKIAREANVRNTFQEIACEWHSSKLYKWSEGYASDIMEAFNKDVFPYIGKKPIAEIKPLELLNVLRRMEGRGATEKAKKVRQRCGEVFRYAIVTGRAEYNPAPDLTSAMQGHESSHYPFLNAPELPAFFEALSRYSGSELVVLAARLLIITGLRTGELRGATWQEIDVDAAVWEIPAERMKMRRPHIVPLSLQAQAIIMRIREMTGRYPYIFPGRNDPRKTMSEASINQVFKRIGYAGRVTGHGFRHTMSTILHEQGYNTAWIETQLAHVDKNSIRGTYNHAQYLDGRREM
;
A
#
# COMPACT_ATOMS: atom_id res chain seq x y z
N MET A 1 -21.59 19.97 92.46
CA MET A 1 -20.86 19.73 91.21
C MET A 1 -21.72 18.89 90.32
N ARG A 2 -22.30 19.49 89.23
CA ARG A 2 -23.18 18.80 88.27
C ARG A 2 -22.37 18.62 86.99
N GLY A 3 -22.02 17.34 86.72
CA GLY A 3 -21.37 16.98 85.43
C GLY A 3 -22.36 16.96 84.29
N TYR A 4 -22.07 17.70 83.27
CA TYR A 4 -22.81 17.64 82.00
C TYR A 4 -22.22 16.50 81.13
N VAL A 5 -23.05 15.48 80.81
CA VAL A 5 -22.74 14.44 79.84
C VAL A 5 -23.06 15.00 78.49
N LEU A 6 -22.05 15.22 77.66
CA LEU A 6 -22.17 15.53 76.25
C LEU A 6 -22.59 14.26 75.49
N PHE A 7 -23.87 14.21 75.03
CA PHE A 7 -24.30 13.21 74.08
C PHE A 7 -23.69 13.54 72.71
N GLY A 8 -22.73 12.70 72.31
CA GLY A 8 -22.20 12.72 70.91
C GLY A 8 -23.33 12.43 69.92
N LEU A 9 -23.55 13.33 68.98
CA LEU A 9 -24.43 13.11 67.85
C LEU A 9 -23.89 11.93 67.04
N VAL A 10 -24.55 10.77 67.17
CA VAL A 10 -24.35 9.64 66.29
C VAL A 10 -24.87 10.05 64.90
N GLU A 11 -23.97 10.31 63.94
CA GLU A 11 -24.37 10.48 62.55
C GLU A 11 -25.03 9.17 62.07
N ILE A 12 -26.34 9.17 61.94
CA ILE A 12 -27.10 8.08 61.31
C ILE A 12 -26.68 8.00 59.85
N PRO A 13 -26.11 6.87 59.38
CA PRO A 13 -25.70 6.76 57.99
C PRO A 13 -26.92 6.95 57.11
N PRO A 14 -26.86 7.73 56.03
CA PRO A 14 -27.99 8.02 55.16
C PRO A 14 -28.59 6.70 54.65
N MET A 15 -29.92 6.54 54.88
CA MET A 15 -30.68 5.35 54.43
C MET A 15 -30.50 5.19 52.91
N LYS A 16 -30.17 3.97 52.45
CA LYS A 16 -30.04 3.65 51.05
C LYS A 16 -31.37 3.91 50.33
N LEU A 17 -31.32 4.49 49.12
CA LEU A 17 -32.50 4.71 48.30
C LEU A 17 -33.15 3.38 47.94
N ASN A 18 -34.48 3.40 47.79
CA ASN A 18 -35.20 2.32 47.14
C ASN A 18 -35.75 2.75 45.76
N ALA A 19 -36.15 1.79 44.93
CA ALA A 19 -36.61 2.05 43.59
C ALA A 19 -37.82 3.00 43.54
N ARG A 20 -38.75 2.86 44.50
CA ARG A 20 -39.94 3.71 44.60
C ARG A 20 -39.55 5.19 44.88
N GLN A 21 -38.59 5.44 45.75
CA GLN A 21 -38.13 6.80 46.04
C GLN A 21 -37.46 7.46 44.81
N VAL A 22 -36.73 6.68 44.00
CA VAL A 22 -36.13 7.16 42.76
C VAL A 22 -37.19 7.46 41.70
N ASP A 23 -38.20 6.57 41.58
CA ASP A 23 -39.26 6.68 40.59
C ASP A 23 -40.21 7.86 40.88
N THR A 24 -40.57 8.04 42.15
CA THR A 24 -41.50 9.08 42.60
C THR A 24 -40.81 10.44 42.86
N ALA A 25 -39.53 10.60 42.61
CA ALA A 25 -38.79 11.85 42.80
C ALA A 25 -39.29 12.95 41.84
N LYS A 26 -40.06 13.91 42.39
CA LYS A 26 -40.65 15.03 41.61
C LYS A 26 -39.65 16.21 41.52
N PRO A 27 -39.65 16.97 40.42
CA PRO A 27 -38.86 18.18 40.32
C PRO A 27 -39.30 19.23 41.35
N LYS A 28 -38.34 20.08 41.79
CA LYS A 28 -38.57 21.22 42.66
C LYS A 28 -37.99 22.48 41.99
N ASP A 29 -38.28 23.64 42.56
CA ASP A 29 -37.79 24.93 42.01
C ASP A 29 -36.26 25.02 41.90
N LYS A 30 -35.56 24.26 42.75
CA LYS A 30 -34.08 24.16 42.71
C LYS A 30 -33.64 22.69 42.62
N PRO A 31 -32.51 22.42 41.93
CA PRO A 31 -31.92 21.08 41.89
C PRO A 31 -31.69 20.55 43.30
N TYR A 32 -32.03 19.30 43.57
CA TYR A 32 -31.74 18.65 44.87
C TYR A 32 -31.17 17.25 44.67
N LYS A 33 -30.53 16.75 45.77
CA LYS A 33 -29.82 15.47 45.74
C LYS A 33 -30.55 14.48 46.64
N LEU A 34 -30.68 13.24 46.17
CA LEU A 34 -31.11 12.09 46.94
C LEU A 34 -29.90 11.16 47.13
N ALA A 35 -29.37 11.08 48.33
CA ALA A 35 -28.14 10.28 48.62
C ALA A 35 -28.50 8.79 48.76
N ASP A 36 -27.68 7.90 48.11
CA ASP A 36 -27.79 6.44 48.22
C ASP A 36 -26.69 5.84 49.11
N GLY A 37 -25.72 6.63 49.48
CA GLY A 37 -24.57 6.19 50.27
C GLY A 37 -23.32 5.87 49.42
N GLY A 38 -22.18 5.84 50.06
CA GLY A 38 -20.89 5.60 49.39
C GLY A 38 -20.49 6.63 48.32
N GLY A 39 -21.04 7.86 48.42
CA GLY A 39 -20.83 8.94 47.44
C GLY A 39 -21.80 8.95 46.27
N LEU A 40 -22.64 7.93 46.12
CA LEU A 40 -23.68 7.88 45.06
C LEU A 40 -24.91 8.73 45.47
N TYR A 41 -25.42 9.51 44.53
CA TYR A 41 -26.67 10.26 44.68
C TYR A 41 -27.34 10.46 43.35
N LEU A 42 -28.68 10.62 43.41
CA LEU A 42 -29.51 11.05 42.31
C LEU A 42 -29.67 12.57 42.38
N LEU A 43 -29.30 13.28 41.35
CA LEU A 43 -29.53 14.72 41.18
C LEU A 43 -30.85 14.89 40.40
N VAL A 44 -31.83 15.53 41.01
CA VAL A 44 -33.09 15.85 40.38
C VAL A 44 -33.12 17.32 40.03
N ASN A 45 -33.27 17.62 38.74
CA ASN A 45 -33.27 18.98 38.23
C ASN A 45 -34.73 19.55 38.13
N PRO A 46 -34.91 20.89 38.10
CA PRO A 46 -36.21 21.53 37.97
C PRO A 46 -36.98 21.14 36.71
N ASN A 47 -36.29 20.80 35.64
CA ASN A 47 -36.86 20.33 34.37
C ASN A 47 -37.29 18.85 34.39
N GLY A 48 -37.19 18.17 35.54
CA GLY A 48 -37.56 16.76 35.69
C GLY A 48 -36.46 15.77 35.34
N ALA A 49 -35.33 16.19 34.78
CA ALA A 49 -34.21 15.31 34.46
C ALA A 49 -33.55 14.80 35.74
N ARG A 50 -33.21 13.50 35.77
CA ARG A 50 -32.64 12.80 36.93
C ARG A 50 -31.33 12.15 36.55
N TYR A 51 -30.24 12.56 37.24
CA TYR A 51 -28.86 12.15 36.90
C TYR A 51 -28.20 11.41 38.05
N TRP A 52 -27.66 10.24 37.78
CA TRP A 52 -26.80 9.52 38.71
C TRP A 52 -25.43 10.13 38.76
N ARG A 53 -24.93 10.50 39.95
CA ARG A 53 -23.63 11.10 40.20
C ARG A 53 -22.94 10.37 41.32
N LEU A 54 -21.61 10.17 41.16
CA LEU A 54 -20.73 9.67 42.22
C LEU A 54 -19.76 10.78 42.61
N LYS A 55 -19.78 11.12 43.91
CA LYS A 55 -18.81 11.99 44.55
C LYS A 55 -17.68 11.12 45.11
N TYR A 56 -16.44 11.40 44.73
CA TYR A 56 -15.27 10.62 45.16
C TYR A 56 -14.04 11.53 45.39
N ARG A 57 -12.98 10.99 46.00
CA ARG A 57 -11.72 11.71 46.22
C ARG A 57 -10.56 10.93 45.60
N VAL A 58 -9.69 11.64 44.91
CA VAL A 58 -8.40 11.14 44.40
C VAL A 58 -7.33 12.16 44.71
N ALA A 59 -6.19 11.72 45.26
CA ALA A 59 -5.09 12.58 45.69
C ALA A 59 -5.53 13.78 46.55
N GLY A 60 -6.46 13.57 47.48
CA GLY A 60 -6.99 14.59 48.39
C GLY A 60 -8.04 15.52 47.77
N LYS A 61 -8.23 15.53 46.43
CA LYS A 61 -9.19 16.39 45.74
C LYS A 61 -10.52 15.69 45.54
N GLU A 62 -11.61 16.42 45.77
CA GLU A 62 -12.97 15.97 45.51
C GLU A 62 -13.31 16.09 44.04
N LYS A 63 -13.81 15.01 43.44
CA LYS A 63 -14.25 14.92 42.04
C LYS A 63 -15.66 14.35 41.92
N LEU A 64 -16.33 14.59 40.77
CA LEU A 64 -17.65 14.09 40.46
C LEU A 64 -17.59 13.24 39.19
N LEU A 65 -18.19 12.03 39.24
CA LEU A 65 -18.36 11.16 38.08
C LEU A 65 -19.84 11.08 37.69
N ALA A 66 -20.14 11.28 36.42
CA ALA A 66 -21.46 11.02 35.86
C ALA A 66 -21.61 9.53 35.55
N LEU A 67 -22.62 8.88 36.16
CA LEU A 67 -22.87 7.45 35.98
C LEU A 67 -23.99 7.16 34.95
N GLY A 68 -24.83 8.16 34.65
CA GLY A 68 -25.90 8.05 33.67
C GLY A 68 -27.19 8.80 34.05
N VAL A 69 -28.21 8.64 33.25
CA VAL A 69 -29.52 9.30 33.38
C VAL A 69 -30.56 8.25 33.78
N TYR A 70 -31.43 8.59 34.72
CA TYR A 70 -32.57 7.76 35.01
C TYR A 70 -33.75 8.12 34.05
N PRO A 71 -34.50 7.16 33.46
CA PRO A 71 -34.54 5.73 33.81
C PRO A 71 -33.55 4.83 33.05
N ASP A 72 -32.81 5.31 32.07
CA ASP A 72 -31.87 4.47 31.25
C ASP A 72 -30.84 3.74 32.11
N VAL A 73 -30.42 4.35 33.20
CA VAL A 73 -29.61 3.73 34.25
C VAL A 73 -30.45 3.58 35.51
N THR A 74 -30.74 2.34 35.86
CA THR A 74 -31.53 2.01 37.07
C THR A 74 -30.71 2.25 38.34
N LEU A 75 -31.37 2.20 39.51
CA LEU A 75 -30.66 2.27 40.80
C LEU A 75 -29.66 1.11 40.97
N ALA A 76 -30.00 -0.09 40.50
CA ALA A 76 -29.10 -1.25 40.56
C ALA A 76 -27.84 -1.03 39.69
N ASP A 77 -28.03 -0.54 38.46
CA ASP A 77 -26.92 -0.24 37.54
C ASP A 77 -26.03 0.89 38.07
N ALA A 78 -26.65 1.93 38.69
CA ALA A 78 -25.90 3.02 39.30
C ALA A 78 -25.02 2.54 40.48
N ARG A 79 -25.52 1.60 41.28
CA ARG A 79 -24.74 0.96 42.37
C ARG A 79 -23.60 0.11 41.79
N ALA A 80 -23.85 -0.70 40.77
CA ALA A 80 -22.84 -1.50 40.10
C ALA A 80 -21.71 -0.61 39.54
N LYS A 81 -22.05 0.47 38.83
CA LYS A 81 -21.10 1.46 38.30
C LYS A 81 -20.34 2.20 39.40
N ARG A 82 -20.98 2.51 40.52
CA ARG A 82 -20.29 3.06 41.70
C ARG A 82 -19.23 2.11 42.23
N ASP A 83 -19.59 0.82 42.40
CA ASP A 83 -18.68 -0.16 42.97
C ASP A 83 -17.51 -0.48 42.05
N GLU A 84 -17.75 -0.47 40.71
CA GLU A 84 -16.70 -0.55 39.72
C GLU A 84 -15.75 0.66 39.76
N ALA A 85 -16.30 1.88 39.80
CA ALA A 85 -15.51 3.11 39.92
C ALA A 85 -14.66 3.11 41.23
N LYS A 86 -15.23 2.66 42.33
CA LYS A 86 -14.47 2.54 43.60
C LYS A 86 -13.33 1.53 43.55
N ARG A 87 -13.55 0.40 42.86
CA ARG A 87 -12.45 -0.58 42.63
C ARG A 87 -11.33 0.03 41.79
N GLY A 88 -11.66 0.78 40.72
CA GLY A 88 -10.67 1.51 39.91
C GLY A 88 -9.86 2.52 40.76
N ILE A 89 -10.56 3.32 41.60
CA ILE A 89 -9.92 4.30 42.46
C ILE A 89 -8.99 3.63 43.47
N ALA A 90 -9.40 2.51 44.08
CA ALA A 90 -8.57 1.73 44.96
C ALA A 90 -7.31 1.17 44.28
N GLY A 91 -7.39 0.91 42.97
CA GLY A 91 -6.26 0.55 42.09
C GLY A 91 -5.44 1.74 41.59
N GLY A 92 -5.71 2.97 42.05
CA GLY A 92 -4.98 4.17 41.64
C GLY A 92 -5.46 4.81 40.33
N ILE A 93 -6.54 4.33 39.73
CA ILE A 93 -7.08 4.84 38.43
C ILE A 93 -8.16 5.88 38.73
N ASP A 94 -8.03 7.10 38.17
CA ASP A 94 -9.09 8.09 38.19
C ASP A 94 -10.12 7.80 37.11
N PRO A 95 -11.40 7.51 37.44
CA PRO A 95 -12.42 7.16 36.48
C PRO A 95 -12.71 8.26 35.41
N ASN A 96 -12.53 9.53 35.78
CA ASN A 96 -12.71 10.63 34.82
C ASN A 96 -11.54 10.70 33.83
N GLU A 97 -10.32 10.42 34.26
CA GLU A 97 -9.15 10.38 33.38
C GLU A 97 -9.23 9.17 32.43
N ALA A 98 -9.55 7.98 32.97
CA ALA A 98 -9.76 6.78 32.15
C ALA A 98 -10.85 6.99 31.06
N LYS A 99 -11.96 7.61 31.42
CA LYS A 99 -13.05 7.93 30.47
C LYS A 99 -12.63 8.97 29.45
N ARG A 100 -11.78 9.92 29.82
CA ARG A 100 -11.22 10.91 28.89
C ARG A 100 -10.23 10.28 27.92
N GLU A 101 -9.38 9.40 28.41
CA GLU A 101 -8.41 8.64 27.59
C GLU A 101 -9.14 7.71 26.61
N GLU A 102 -10.16 6.99 27.06
CA GLU A 102 -11.00 6.16 26.22
C GLU A 102 -11.70 6.97 25.11
N LYS A 103 -12.20 8.15 25.43
CA LYS A 103 -12.80 9.06 24.44
C LYS A 103 -11.77 9.55 23.43
N ILE A 104 -10.59 9.97 23.89
CA ILE A 104 -9.49 10.40 23.00
C ILE A 104 -9.02 9.25 22.11
N ALA A 105 -8.85 8.05 22.69
CA ALA A 105 -8.50 6.85 21.92
C ALA A 105 -9.56 6.50 20.88
N ARG A 106 -10.84 6.61 21.21
CA ARG A 106 -11.95 6.37 20.29
C ARG A 106 -12.01 7.40 19.16
N GLU A 107 -11.79 8.69 19.47
CA GLU A 107 -11.72 9.75 18.47
C GLU A 107 -10.48 9.61 17.58
N ALA A 108 -9.35 9.21 18.13
CA ALA A 108 -8.13 8.90 17.39
C ALA A 108 -8.33 7.68 16.47
N ASN A 109 -8.99 6.63 16.94
CA ASN A 109 -9.29 5.43 16.14
C ASN A 109 -10.20 5.73 14.95
N VAL A 110 -11.16 6.64 15.08
CA VAL A 110 -12.04 7.08 13.97
C VAL A 110 -11.23 7.79 12.88
N ARG A 111 -10.13 8.49 13.22
CA ARG A 111 -9.25 9.21 12.31
C ARG A 111 -8.07 8.37 11.79
N ASN A 112 -7.82 7.20 12.35
CA ASN A 112 -6.72 6.33 11.99
C ASN A 112 -7.19 5.10 11.23
N THR A 113 -8.03 5.29 10.22
CA THR A 113 -8.47 4.20 9.35
C THR A 113 -7.31 3.70 8.48
N PHE A 114 -7.36 2.43 8.08
CA PHE A 114 -6.34 1.87 7.18
C PHE A 114 -6.20 2.70 5.89
N GLN A 115 -7.32 3.16 5.32
CA GLN A 115 -7.32 3.95 4.09
C GLN A 115 -6.63 5.30 4.27
N GLU A 116 -6.92 6.04 5.34
CA GLU A 116 -6.28 7.34 5.59
C GLU A 116 -4.78 7.19 5.78
N ILE A 117 -4.36 6.20 6.56
CA ILE A 117 -2.94 5.93 6.78
C ILE A 117 -2.24 5.43 5.50
N ALA A 118 -2.92 4.61 4.71
CA ALA A 118 -2.39 4.15 3.42
C ALA A 118 -2.19 5.31 2.43
N CYS A 119 -3.14 6.27 2.38
CA CYS A 119 -3.02 7.47 1.55
C CYS A 119 -1.87 8.38 2.03
N GLU A 120 -1.73 8.56 3.34
CA GLU A 120 -0.63 9.32 3.93
C GLU A 120 0.73 8.68 3.63
N TRP A 121 0.86 7.37 3.88
CA TRP A 121 2.05 6.59 3.55
C TRP A 121 2.38 6.70 2.06
N HIS A 122 1.39 6.52 1.19
CA HIS A 122 1.56 6.62 -0.25
C HIS A 122 2.10 8.00 -0.65
N SER A 123 1.49 9.08 -0.16
CA SER A 123 1.93 10.46 -0.41
C SER A 123 3.38 10.69 0.05
N SER A 124 3.77 10.11 1.18
CA SER A 124 5.15 10.20 1.70
C SER A 124 6.20 9.50 0.82
N LYS A 125 5.79 8.68 -0.15
CA LYS A 125 6.67 7.90 -1.03
C LYS A 125 6.72 8.41 -2.48
N LEU A 126 5.84 9.32 -2.87
CA LEU A 126 5.71 9.80 -4.26
C LEU A 126 7.03 10.32 -4.84
N TYR A 127 7.88 10.94 -4.03
CA TYR A 127 9.18 11.43 -4.48
C TYR A 127 10.17 10.34 -4.93
N LYS A 128 9.92 9.07 -4.55
CA LYS A 128 10.76 7.92 -4.91
C LYS A 128 10.21 7.09 -6.05
N TRP A 129 8.91 7.20 -6.33
CA TRP A 129 8.22 6.32 -7.25
C TRP A 129 7.96 7.00 -8.59
N SER A 130 7.88 6.22 -9.66
CA SER A 130 7.30 6.70 -10.91
C SER A 130 5.78 6.86 -10.75
N GLU A 131 5.18 7.80 -11.50
CA GLU A 131 3.74 8.03 -11.48
C GLU A 131 2.93 6.76 -11.75
N GLY A 132 3.32 5.96 -12.74
CA GLY A 132 2.66 4.70 -13.07
C GLY A 132 2.68 3.72 -11.90
N TYR A 133 3.84 3.56 -11.25
CA TYR A 133 3.97 2.67 -10.09
C TYR A 133 3.16 3.15 -8.88
N ALA A 134 3.14 4.44 -8.62
CA ALA A 134 2.31 5.04 -7.57
C ALA A 134 0.81 4.81 -7.84
N SER A 135 0.39 5.03 -9.10
CA SER A 135 -0.98 4.77 -9.54
C SER A 135 -1.39 3.30 -9.38
N ASP A 136 -0.53 2.36 -9.79
CA ASP A 136 -0.79 0.91 -9.68
C ASP A 136 -1.04 0.47 -8.22
N ILE A 137 -0.31 1.06 -7.26
CA ILE A 137 -0.49 0.77 -5.83
C ILE A 137 -1.87 1.22 -5.38
N MET A 138 -2.26 2.46 -5.72
CA MET A 138 -3.55 3.00 -5.30
C MET A 138 -4.72 2.30 -6.01
N GLU A 139 -4.56 1.93 -7.28
CA GLU A 139 -5.57 1.13 -7.99
C GLU A 139 -5.79 -0.22 -7.31
N ALA A 140 -4.71 -0.91 -6.93
CA ALA A 140 -4.81 -2.18 -6.21
C ALA A 140 -5.47 -2.00 -4.84
N PHE A 141 -5.14 -0.94 -4.10
CA PHE A 141 -5.77 -0.65 -2.81
C PHE A 141 -7.25 -0.30 -2.95
N ASN A 142 -7.61 0.56 -3.89
CA ASN A 142 -9.00 0.95 -4.15
C ASN A 142 -9.87 -0.26 -4.55
N LYS A 143 -9.32 -1.14 -5.40
CA LYS A 143 -10.05 -2.30 -5.90
C LYS A 143 -10.13 -3.44 -4.88
N ASP A 144 -9.04 -3.74 -4.20
CA ASP A 144 -8.87 -5.03 -3.53
C ASP A 144 -8.79 -4.93 -2.00
N VAL A 145 -8.47 -3.76 -1.43
CA VAL A 145 -8.21 -3.61 0.02
C VAL A 145 -9.21 -2.69 0.70
N PHE A 146 -9.37 -1.46 0.22
CA PHE A 146 -10.22 -0.46 0.85
C PHE A 146 -11.69 -0.86 0.97
N PRO A 147 -12.32 -1.59 0.03
CA PRO A 147 -13.70 -2.02 0.18
C PRO A 147 -13.94 -2.91 1.40
N TYR A 148 -12.91 -3.58 1.92
CA TYR A 148 -13.03 -4.57 2.98
C TYR A 148 -12.50 -4.09 4.33
N ILE A 149 -11.34 -3.44 4.35
CA ILE A 149 -10.68 -3.01 5.59
C ILE A 149 -10.34 -1.51 5.61
N GLY A 150 -10.63 -0.77 4.54
CA GLY A 150 -10.25 0.63 4.41
C GLY A 150 -10.80 1.53 5.51
N LYS A 151 -12.06 1.33 5.90
CA LYS A 151 -12.75 2.13 6.92
C LYS A 151 -12.50 1.68 8.37
N LYS A 152 -11.76 0.58 8.56
CA LYS A 152 -11.44 0.09 9.90
C LYS A 152 -10.26 0.85 10.50
N PRO A 153 -10.28 1.11 11.81
CA PRO A 153 -9.09 1.57 12.52
C PRO A 153 -7.94 0.58 12.30
N ILE A 154 -6.77 1.07 11.90
CA ILE A 154 -5.65 0.20 11.53
C ILE A 154 -5.19 -0.69 12.69
N ALA A 155 -5.27 -0.19 13.93
CA ALA A 155 -4.91 -0.94 15.13
C ALA A 155 -5.86 -2.14 15.42
N GLU A 156 -7.08 -2.12 14.88
CA GLU A 156 -8.10 -3.14 15.12
C GLU A 156 -8.14 -4.23 14.04
N ILE A 157 -7.37 -4.07 12.95
CA ILE A 157 -7.35 -5.03 11.85
C ILE A 157 -6.60 -6.30 12.28
N LYS A 158 -7.34 -7.41 12.33
CA LYS A 158 -6.80 -8.72 12.71
C LYS A 158 -6.15 -9.42 11.50
N PRO A 159 -5.15 -10.31 11.74
CA PRO A 159 -4.50 -11.07 10.67
C PRO A 159 -5.47 -11.80 9.74
N LEU A 160 -6.52 -12.40 10.28
CA LEU A 160 -7.52 -13.13 9.50
C LEU A 160 -8.29 -12.22 8.54
N GLU A 161 -8.53 -10.97 8.89
CA GLU A 161 -9.24 -10.03 8.02
C GLU A 161 -8.39 -9.65 6.81
N LEU A 162 -7.12 -9.35 7.01
CA LEU A 162 -6.18 -9.10 5.92
C LEU A 162 -5.98 -10.36 5.07
N LEU A 163 -5.88 -11.54 5.68
CA LEU A 163 -5.77 -12.82 4.96
C LEU A 163 -6.98 -13.05 4.06
N ASN A 164 -8.20 -12.75 4.52
CA ASN A 164 -9.41 -12.91 3.72
C ASN A 164 -9.42 -11.99 2.50
N VAL A 165 -8.90 -10.77 2.61
CA VAL A 165 -8.71 -9.86 1.47
C VAL A 165 -7.76 -10.50 0.44
N LEU A 166 -6.61 -11.01 0.89
CA LEU A 166 -5.61 -11.62 0.01
C LEU A 166 -6.12 -12.90 -0.65
N ARG A 167 -6.83 -13.77 0.08
CA ARG A 167 -7.44 -14.99 -0.46
C ARG A 167 -8.50 -14.72 -1.53
N ARG A 168 -9.24 -13.60 -1.46
CA ARG A 168 -10.14 -13.18 -2.54
C ARG A 168 -9.39 -12.87 -3.82
N MET A 169 -8.18 -12.31 -3.72
CA MET A 169 -7.32 -12.07 -4.87
C MET A 169 -6.77 -13.38 -5.43
N GLU A 170 -6.33 -14.30 -4.56
CA GLU A 170 -5.86 -15.63 -4.95
C GLU A 170 -6.95 -16.45 -5.64
N GLY A 171 -8.19 -16.44 -5.12
CA GLY A 171 -9.32 -17.16 -5.68
C GLY A 171 -9.73 -16.74 -7.09
N ARG A 172 -9.34 -15.55 -7.56
CA ARG A 172 -9.50 -15.12 -8.96
C ARG A 172 -8.22 -15.26 -9.81
N GLY A 173 -7.22 -16.02 -9.33
CA GLY A 173 -5.97 -16.28 -10.03
C GLY A 173 -4.92 -15.17 -9.94
N ALA A 174 -5.12 -14.15 -9.10
CA ALA A 174 -4.20 -13.00 -9.00
C ALA A 174 -3.16 -13.18 -7.86
N THR A 175 -2.52 -14.36 -7.78
CA THR A 175 -1.61 -14.75 -6.69
C THR A 175 -0.38 -13.82 -6.58
N GLU A 176 0.25 -13.45 -7.70
CA GLU A 176 1.38 -12.51 -7.70
C GLU A 176 0.97 -11.12 -7.20
N LYS A 177 -0.20 -10.62 -7.64
CA LYS A 177 -0.75 -9.34 -7.17
C LYS A 177 -1.07 -9.40 -5.67
N ALA A 178 -1.63 -10.52 -5.19
CA ALA A 178 -1.91 -10.71 -3.77
C ALA A 178 -0.63 -10.62 -2.93
N LYS A 179 0.46 -11.25 -3.38
CA LYS A 179 1.78 -11.14 -2.73
C LYS A 179 2.28 -9.70 -2.66
N LYS A 180 2.16 -8.95 -3.76
CA LYS A 180 2.55 -7.52 -3.80
C LYS A 180 1.67 -6.68 -2.87
N VAL A 181 0.35 -6.87 -2.89
CA VAL A 181 -0.59 -6.17 -2.02
C VAL A 181 -0.30 -6.46 -0.55
N ARG A 182 -0.05 -7.72 -0.17
CA ARG A 182 0.37 -8.09 1.19
C ARG A 182 1.61 -7.29 1.62
N GLN A 183 2.62 -7.23 0.76
CA GLN A 183 3.84 -6.48 1.05
C GLN A 183 3.54 -4.99 1.27
N ARG A 184 2.70 -4.38 0.42
CA ARG A 184 2.31 -2.96 0.55
C ARG A 184 1.48 -2.70 1.80
N CYS A 185 0.53 -3.58 2.13
CA CYS A 185 -0.17 -3.51 3.41
C CYS A 185 0.81 -3.55 4.59
N GLY A 186 1.80 -4.44 4.54
CA GLY A 186 2.85 -4.52 5.56
C GLY A 186 3.69 -3.23 5.69
N GLU A 187 3.91 -2.51 4.60
CA GLU A 187 4.58 -1.21 4.63
C GLU A 187 3.69 -0.11 5.25
N VAL A 188 2.38 -0.14 4.98
CA VAL A 188 1.39 0.74 5.62
C VAL A 188 1.33 0.49 7.13
N PHE A 189 1.26 -0.77 7.56
CA PHE A 189 1.29 -1.11 8.99
C PHE A 189 2.59 -0.67 9.66
N ARG A 190 3.75 -0.86 9.03
CA ARG A 190 5.03 -0.36 9.57
C ARG A 190 5.04 1.16 9.71
N TYR A 191 4.48 1.87 8.73
CA TYR A 191 4.32 3.32 8.81
C TYR A 191 3.42 3.72 9.98
N ALA A 192 2.30 3.01 10.18
CA ALA A 192 1.40 3.23 11.31
C ALA A 192 2.09 2.99 12.67
N ILE A 193 2.92 1.95 12.78
CA ILE A 193 3.68 1.63 14.01
C ILE A 193 4.68 2.76 14.32
N VAL A 194 5.49 3.17 13.34
CA VAL A 194 6.50 4.23 13.54
C VAL A 194 5.86 5.57 13.90
N THR A 195 4.62 5.81 13.46
CA THR A 195 3.86 7.02 13.77
C THR A 195 2.92 6.88 14.98
N GLY A 196 3.04 5.79 15.74
CA GLY A 196 2.30 5.56 16.99
C GLY A 196 0.82 5.26 16.84
N ARG A 197 0.38 4.79 15.65
CA ARG A 197 -1.02 4.52 15.32
C ARG A 197 -1.37 3.04 15.26
N ALA A 198 -0.41 2.15 15.38
CA ALA A 198 -0.56 0.71 15.52
C ALA A 198 0.61 0.13 16.32
N GLU A 199 0.42 -1.04 16.92
CA GLU A 199 1.47 -1.75 17.67
C GLU A 199 1.96 -3.01 16.95
N TYR A 200 1.16 -3.55 16.04
CA TYR A 200 1.43 -4.82 15.38
C TYR A 200 1.23 -4.75 13.85
N ASN A 201 2.07 -5.49 13.12
CA ASN A 201 1.97 -5.64 11.66
C ASN A 201 1.61 -7.09 11.31
N PRO A 202 0.38 -7.38 10.89
CA PRO A 202 -0.05 -8.75 10.59
C PRO A 202 0.51 -9.31 9.27
N ALA A 203 0.97 -8.46 8.35
CA ALA A 203 1.26 -8.86 6.98
C ALA A 203 2.43 -9.85 6.80
N PRO A 204 3.55 -9.81 7.56
CA PRO A 204 4.63 -10.77 7.42
C PRO A 204 4.20 -12.22 7.69
N ASP A 205 3.41 -12.44 8.74
CA ASP A 205 3.01 -13.78 9.21
C ASP A 205 2.08 -14.49 8.22
N LEU A 206 1.36 -13.70 7.39
CA LEU A 206 0.43 -14.24 6.40
C LEU A 206 1.13 -14.98 5.24
N THR A 207 2.44 -14.85 5.10
CA THR A 207 3.19 -15.52 4.01
C THR A 207 3.00 -17.04 4.05
N SER A 208 2.96 -17.64 5.23
CA SER A 208 2.78 -19.08 5.43
C SER A 208 1.36 -19.59 5.12
N ALA A 209 0.37 -18.68 5.14
CA ALA A 209 -1.05 -19.00 4.93
C ALA A 209 -1.53 -18.66 3.51
N MET A 210 -0.68 -18.05 2.68
CA MET A 210 -0.96 -17.70 1.29
C MET A 210 -0.48 -18.80 0.34
N GLN A 211 -1.14 -18.89 -0.83
CA GLN A 211 -0.68 -19.77 -1.90
C GLN A 211 0.69 -19.29 -2.41
N GLY A 212 1.64 -20.21 -2.49
CA GLY A 212 2.93 -19.95 -3.11
C GLY A 212 2.74 -19.56 -4.58
N HIS A 213 3.40 -18.50 -5.02
CA HIS A 213 3.51 -18.20 -6.44
C HIS A 213 4.88 -18.66 -6.93
N GLU A 214 4.91 -19.70 -7.74
CA GLU A 214 6.09 -20.07 -8.51
C GLU A 214 6.27 -19.03 -9.60
N SER A 215 7.35 -18.26 -9.52
CA SER A 215 7.70 -17.32 -10.57
C SER A 215 8.14 -18.12 -11.80
N SER A 216 7.30 -18.19 -12.81
CA SER A 216 7.70 -18.67 -14.12
C SER A 216 8.56 -17.62 -14.82
N HIS A 217 9.65 -18.04 -15.46
CA HIS A 217 10.41 -17.19 -16.36
C HIS A 217 9.51 -16.73 -17.53
N TYR A 218 9.77 -15.55 -18.06
CA TYR A 218 9.08 -15.14 -19.29
C TYR A 218 9.36 -16.15 -20.40
N PRO A 219 8.33 -16.62 -21.11
CA PRO A 219 8.52 -17.54 -22.22
C PRO A 219 9.41 -16.90 -23.27
N PHE A 220 10.36 -17.66 -23.81
CA PHE A 220 11.35 -17.24 -24.78
C PHE A 220 11.56 -18.32 -25.83
N LEU A 221 12.10 -17.95 -26.99
CA LEU A 221 12.41 -18.87 -28.08
C LEU A 221 13.89 -19.22 -28.10
N ASN A 222 14.21 -20.46 -28.42
CA ASN A 222 15.58 -20.90 -28.70
C ASN A 222 15.97 -20.59 -30.14
N ALA A 223 17.28 -20.59 -30.46
CA ALA A 223 17.81 -20.27 -31.77
C ALA A 223 17.12 -21.02 -32.94
N PRO A 224 16.86 -22.34 -32.88
CA PRO A 224 16.20 -23.05 -33.97
C PRO A 224 14.76 -22.62 -34.25
N GLU A 225 14.09 -21.95 -33.32
CA GLU A 225 12.69 -21.47 -33.49
C GLU A 225 12.63 -20.10 -34.17
N LEU A 226 13.73 -19.35 -34.20
CA LEU A 226 13.75 -17.99 -34.73
C LEU A 226 13.41 -17.88 -36.23
N PRO A 227 13.89 -18.73 -37.14
CA PRO A 227 13.53 -18.64 -38.56
C PRO A 227 12.03 -18.67 -38.79
N ALA A 228 11.33 -19.64 -38.17
CA ALA A 228 9.88 -19.77 -38.29
C ALA A 228 9.14 -18.56 -37.64
N PHE A 229 9.66 -18.02 -36.56
CA PHE A 229 9.11 -16.83 -35.93
C PHE A 229 9.26 -15.60 -36.85
N PHE A 230 10.43 -15.37 -37.43
CA PHE A 230 10.65 -14.24 -38.34
C PHE A 230 9.86 -14.36 -39.63
N GLU A 231 9.65 -15.55 -40.13
CA GLU A 231 8.76 -15.82 -41.25
C GLU A 231 7.31 -15.46 -40.92
N ALA A 232 6.79 -15.90 -39.79
CA ALA A 232 5.46 -15.53 -39.29
C ALA A 232 5.31 -14.02 -39.10
N LEU A 233 6.36 -13.37 -38.51
CA LEU A 233 6.38 -11.92 -38.33
C LEU A 233 6.38 -11.16 -39.65
N SER A 234 7.03 -11.67 -40.72
CA SER A 234 7.09 -11.03 -42.02
C SER A 234 5.74 -11.11 -42.76
N ARG A 235 4.94 -12.15 -42.50
CA ARG A 235 3.58 -12.35 -43.10
C ARG A 235 2.49 -11.56 -42.37
N TYR A 236 2.83 -10.88 -41.24
CA TYR A 236 1.85 -10.11 -40.48
C TYR A 236 1.37 -8.88 -41.29
N SER A 237 0.07 -8.84 -41.66
CA SER A 237 -0.55 -7.82 -42.48
C SER A 237 -1.00 -6.55 -41.72
N GLY A 238 -0.61 -6.41 -40.44
CA GLY A 238 -0.97 -5.24 -39.64
C GLY A 238 -0.01 -4.07 -39.76
N SER A 239 0.16 -3.28 -38.70
CA SER A 239 1.00 -2.09 -38.72
C SER A 239 2.47 -2.41 -38.95
N GLU A 240 3.04 -1.93 -40.05
CA GLU A 240 4.47 -2.02 -40.37
C GLU A 240 5.32 -1.45 -39.24
N LEU A 241 4.94 -0.30 -38.67
CA LEU A 241 5.65 0.33 -37.56
C LEU A 241 5.80 -0.61 -36.37
N VAL A 242 4.77 -1.41 -36.04
CA VAL A 242 4.85 -2.35 -34.90
C VAL A 242 5.71 -3.55 -35.22
N VAL A 243 5.75 -4.02 -36.46
CA VAL A 243 6.65 -5.07 -36.93
C VAL A 243 8.12 -4.61 -36.86
N LEU A 244 8.40 -3.39 -37.33
CA LEU A 244 9.73 -2.80 -37.25
C LEU A 244 10.16 -2.58 -35.81
N ALA A 245 9.24 -2.14 -34.92
CA ALA A 245 9.49 -2.03 -33.48
C ALA A 245 9.83 -3.39 -32.87
N ALA A 246 9.10 -4.46 -33.24
CA ALA A 246 9.39 -5.81 -32.77
C ALA A 246 10.76 -6.31 -33.22
N ARG A 247 11.11 -6.11 -34.47
CA ARG A 247 12.44 -6.47 -35.03
C ARG A 247 13.56 -5.70 -34.33
N LEU A 248 13.40 -4.39 -34.13
CA LEU A 248 14.39 -3.57 -33.47
C LEU A 248 14.57 -3.97 -31.99
N LEU A 249 13.46 -4.29 -31.30
CA LEU A 249 13.50 -4.80 -29.94
C LEU A 249 14.34 -6.08 -29.81
N ILE A 250 14.16 -7.01 -30.77
CA ILE A 250 14.85 -8.31 -30.77
C ILE A 250 16.35 -8.11 -31.03
N ILE A 251 16.72 -7.29 -32.02
CA ILE A 251 18.11 -7.06 -32.43
C ILE A 251 18.90 -6.28 -31.36
N THR A 252 18.26 -5.30 -30.71
CA THR A 252 18.94 -4.44 -29.73
C THR A 252 18.93 -5.01 -28.30
N GLY A 253 18.01 -5.94 -28.01
CA GLY A 253 17.82 -6.46 -26.65
C GLY A 253 17.31 -5.44 -25.65
N LEU A 254 16.74 -4.31 -26.08
CA LEU A 254 16.17 -3.28 -25.20
C LEU A 254 14.92 -3.79 -24.46
N ARG A 255 14.59 -3.15 -23.34
CA ARG A 255 13.29 -3.37 -22.69
C ARG A 255 12.19 -2.69 -23.51
N THR A 256 11.01 -3.29 -23.52
CA THR A 256 9.86 -2.75 -24.27
C THR A 256 9.58 -1.29 -23.94
N GLY A 257 9.70 -0.90 -22.65
CA GLY A 257 9.52 0.49 -22.22
C GLY A 257 10.60 1.44 -22.74
N GLU A 258 11.84 0.98 -22.80
CA GLU A 258 12.98 1.74 -23.32
C GLU A 258 12.79 1.99 -24.83
N LEU A 259 12.45 0.96 -25.59
CA LEU A 259 12.18 1.08 -27.03
C LEU A 259 11.00 2.04 -27.29
N ARG A 260 9.85 1.84 -26.64
CA ARG A 260 8.63 2.61 -26.91
C ARG A 260 8.77 4.11 -26.64
N GLY A 261 9.52 4.46 -25.59
CA GLY A 261 9.73 5.84 -25.20
C GLY A 261 10.83 6.55 -25.99
N ALA A 262 11.43 5.91 -27.00
CA ALA A 262 12.52 6.45 -27.77
C ALA A 262 12.16 7.73 -28.53
N THR A 263 13.10 8.66 -28.53
CA THR A 263 13.03 9.91 -29.28
C THR A 263 14.12 9.96 -30.36
N TRP A 264 13.92 10.76 -31.40
CA TRP A 264 14.90 10.91 -32.47
C TRP A 264 16.21 11.54 -32.04
N GLN A 265 16.21 12.28 -30.93
CA GLN A 265 17.40 12.91 -30.35
C GLN A 265 18.36 11.89 -29.71
N GLU A 266 17.92 10.67 -29.45
CA GLU A 266 18.71 9.60 -28.86
C GLU A 266 19.52 8.81 -29.89
N ILE A 267 19.25 9.01 -31.19
CA ILE A 267 19.88 8.25 -32.29
C ILE A 267 20.97 9.10 -32.93
N ASP A 268 22.20 8.68 -32.78
CA ASP A 268 23.33 9.16 -33.57
C ASP A 268 23.59 8.18 -34.71
N VAL A 269 23.19 8.59 -35.93
CA VAL A 269 23.30 7.75 -37.13
C VAL A 269 24.77 7.64 -37.57
N ASP A 270 25.51 8.70 -37.44
CA ASP A 270 26.91 8.76 -37.91
C ASP A 270 27.83 7.93 -37.03
N ALA A 271 27.63 8.01 -35.71
CA ALA A 271 28.35 7.15 -34.73
C ALA A 271 27.76 5.72 -34.67
N ALA A 272 26.62 5.47 -35.30
CA ALA A 272 25.88 4.20 -35.24
C ALA A 272 25.57 3.76 -33.78
N VAL A 273 25.09 4.68 -32.97
CA VAL A 273 24.74 4.44 -31.58
C VAL A 273 23.36 5.00 -31.22
N TRP A 274 22.72 4.37 -30.24
CA TRP A 274 21.50 4.84 -29.59
C TRP A 274 21.82 5.14 -28.13
N GLU A 275 21.75 6.41 -27.74
CA GLU A 275 22.04 6.87 -26.38
C GLU A 275 20.76 7.11 -25.62
N ILE A 276 20.44 6.22 -24.69
CA ILE A 276 19.26 6.32 -23.85
C ILE A 276 19.64 7.07 -22.57
N PRO A 277 19.00 8.24 -22.28
CA PRO A 277 19.36 9.04 -21.12
C PRO A 277 18.92 8.34 -19.81
N ALA A 278 19.59 8.68 -18.72
CA ALA A 278 19.43 8.06 -17.40
C ALA A 278 17.99 8.13 -16.87
N GLU A 279 17.27 9.21 -17.18
CA GLU A 279 15.89 9.46 -16.73
C GLU A 279 14.92 8.42 -17.28
N ARG A 280 15.21 7.85 -18.45
CA ARG A 280 14.42 6.82 -19.10
C ARG A 280 14.78 5.40 -18.69
N MET A 281 15.91 5.24 -18.02
CA MET A 281 16.43 3.93 -17.62
C MET A 281 15.95 3.55 -16.23
N LYS A 282 15.55 2.27 -16.06
CA LYS A 282 15.06 1.74 -14.76
C LYS A 282 16.08 1.95 -13.62
N MET A 283 17.38 1.86 -13.94
CA MET A 283 18.46 2.01 -12.94
C MET A 283 19.06 3.41 -12.91
N ARG A 284 18.44 4.38 -13.61
CA ARG A 284 18.90 5.77 -13.69
C ARG A 284 20.39 5.91 -14.07
N ARG A 285 20.87 5.05 -14.96
CA ARG A 285 22.18 5.13 -15.59
C ARG A 285 21.99 5.23 -17.09
N PRO A 286 22.71 6.12 -17.81
CA PRO A 286 22.60 6.20 -19.26
C PRO A 286 23.01 4.86 -19.90
N HIS A 287 22.43 4.54 -21.03
CA HIS A 287 22.69 3.30 -21.75
C HIS A 287 22.98 3.56 -23.22
N ILE A 288 24.16 3.14 -23.68
CA ILE A 288 24.56 3.25 -25.07
C ILE A 288 24.37 1.90 -25.75
N VAL A 289 23.64 1.87 -26.84
CA VAL A 289 23.35 0.67 -27.65
C VAL A 289 24.04 0.83 -28.99
N PRO A 290 25.08 0.06 -29.33
CA PRO A 290 25.62 0.06 -30.69
C PRO A 290 24.59 -0.50 -31.67
N LEU A 291 24.46 0.13 -32.81
CA LEU A 291 23.48 -0.21 -33.84
C LEU A 291 24.13 -1.02 -34.97
N SER A 292 23.72 -2.27 -35.13
CA SER A 292 24.06 -3.08 -36.28
C SER A 292 23.53 -2.47 -37.57
N LEU A 293 24.06 -2.85 -38.73
CA LEU A 293 23.60 -2.40 -40.05
C LEU A 293 22.09 -2.66 -40.23
N GLN A 294 21.62 -3.79 -39.72
CA GLN A 294 20.18 -4.14 -39.77
C GLN A 294 19.35 -3.20 -38.88
N ALA A 295 19.83 -2.85 -37.68
CA ALA A 295 19.15 -1.91 -36.79
C ALA A 295 19.09 -0.51 -37.43
N GLN A 296 20.18 -0.05 -38.03
CA GLN A 296 20.26 1.23 -38.74
C GLN A 296 19.25 1.26 -39.90
N ALA A 297 19.19 0.22 -40.74
CA ALA A 297 18.22 0.13 -41.85
C ALA A 297 16.76 0.19 -41.36
N ILE A 298 16.46 -0.49 -40.24
CA ILE A 298 15.14 -0.43 -39.61
C ILE A 298 14.84 0.99 -39.10
N ILE A 299 15.78 1.64 -38.44
CA ILE A 299 15.62 3.01 -37.93
C ILE A 299 15.39 4.00 -39.05
N MET A 300 16.15 3.89 -40.17
CA MET A 300 15.95 4.75 -41.36
C MET A 300 14.56 4.56 -41.95
N ARG A 301 14.09 3.31 -42.07
CA ARG A 301 12.72 3.04 -42.54
C ARG A 301 11.66 3.62 -41.62
N ILE A 302 11.85 3.53 -40.30
CA ILE A 302 10.93 4.14 -39.33
C ILE A 302 10.97 5.66 -39.44
N ARG A 303 12.13 6.28 -39.74
CA ARG A 303 12.28 7.73 -39.85
C ARG A 303 11.44 8.29 -41.03
N GLU A 304 11.34 7.57 -42.12
CA GLU A 304 10.43 7.93 -43.22
C GLU A 304 8.96 7.99 -42.79
N MET A 305 8.55 7.12 -41.86
CA MET A 305 7.17 7.02 -41.38
C MET A 305 6.85 8.00 -40.27
N THR A 306 7.78 8.20 -39.31
CA THR A 306 7.50 8.89 -38.08
C THR A 306 8.46 10.03 -37.73
N GLY A 307 9.44 10.38 -38.59
CA GLY A 307 10.45 11.40 -38.36
C GLY A 307 9.91 12.80 -38.05
N ARG A 308 8.64 13.07 -38.39
CA ARG A 308 7.94 14.32 -38.06
C ARG A 308 7.38 14.38 -36.63
N TYR A 309 7.37 13.27 -35.90
CA TYR A 309 6.86 13.19 -34.52
C TYR A 309 8.01 13.18 -33.53
N PRO A 310 7.77 13.56 -32.28
CA PRO A 310 8.83 13.56 -31.26
C PRO A 310 9.32 12.15 -30.88
N TYR A 311 8.43 11.14 -30.94
CA TYR A 311 8.76 9.76 -30.65
C TYR A 311 9.05 8.95 -31.92
N ILE A 312 10.01 8.03 -31.84
CA ILE A 312 10.29 7.04 -32.89
C ILE A 312 9.06 6.13 -33.07
N PHE A 313 8.40 5.78 -31.97
CA PHE A 313 7.21 4.93 -31.94
C PHE A 313 6.00 5.69 -31.37
N PRO A 314 5.39 6.60 -32.14
CA PRO A 314 4.22 7.36 -31.69
C PRO A 314 2.99 6.46 -31.51
N GLY A 315 2.08 6.89 -30.66
CA GLY A 315 0.79 6.26 -30.46
C GLY A 315 -0.11 6.39 -31.68
N ARG A 316 -0.85 5.36 -32.01
CA ARG A 316 -1.76 5.33 -33.19
C ARG A 316 -2.82 6.43 -33.14
N ASN A 317 -3.41 6.65 -31.96
CA ASN A 317 -4.54 7.59 -31.79
C ASN A 317 -4.08 9.00 -31.36
N ASP A 318 -2.91 9.11 -30.74
CA ASP A 318 -2.31 10.37 -30.32
C ASP A 318 -0.79 10.29 -30.52
N PRO A 319 -0.24 10.92 -31.58
CA PRO A 319 1.19 10.88 -31.86
C PRO A 319 2.06 11.60 -30.82
N ARG A 320 1.46 12.38 -29.91
CA ARG A 320 2.17 13.01 -28.78
C ARG A 320 2.43 12.04 -27.64
N LYS A 321 1.87 10.84 -27.70
CA LYS A 321 2.11 9.73 -26.77
C LYS A 321 2.89 8.62 -27.47
N THR A 322 3.49 7.77 -26.65
CA THR A 322 4.22 6.59 -27.15
C THR A 322 3.26 5.47 -27.56
N MET A 323 3.72 4.56 -28.42
CA MET A 323 3.05 3.30 -28.74
C MET A 323 2.59 2.58 -27.47
N SER A 324 1.42 1.92 -27.52
CA SER A 324 0.88 1.14 -26.39
C SER A 324 1.82 0.00 -25.97
N GLU A 325 1.89 -0.26 -24.68
CA GLU A 325 2.72 -1.33 -24.09
C GLU A 325 2.38 -2.72 -24.62
N ALA A 326 1.10 -2.95 -24.93
CA ALA A 326 0.64 -4.21 -25.44
C ALA A 326 0.96 -4.43 -26.93
N SER A 327 1.32 -3.39 -27.70
CA SER A 327 1.37 -3.43 -29.17
C SER A 327 2.26 -4.57 -29.71
N ILE A 328 3.49 -4.69 -29.22
CA ILE A 328 4.44 -5.70 -29.68
C ILE A 328 3.95 -7.11 -29.30
N ASN A 329 3.53 -7.32 -28.06
CA ASN A 329 3.04 -8.62 -27.61
C ASN A 329 1.72 -9.03 -28.31
N GLN A 330 0.90 -8.07 -28.73
CA GLN A 330 -0.29 -8.35 -29.52
C GLN A 330 0.06 -8.84 -30.93
N VAL A 331 1.14 -8.34 -31.55
CA VAL A 331 1.63 -8.91 -32.82
C VAL A 331 2.07 -10.35 -32.61
N PHE A 332 2.87 -10.64 -31.57
CA PHE A 332 3.30 -12.02 -31.28
C PHE A 332 2.11 -12.96 -31.06
N LYS A 333 1.09 -12.50 -30.35
CA LYS A 333 -0.15 -13.27 -30.19
C LYS A 333 -0.85 -13.55 -31.52
N ARG A 334 -0.94 -12.54 -32.39
CA ARG A 334 -1.65 -12.66 -33.67
C ARG A 334 -0.95 -13.55 -34.70
N ILE A 335 0.37 -13.64 -34.63
CA ILE A 335 1.16 -14.55 -35.46
C ILE A 335 1.29 -15.97 -34.91
N GLY A 336 0.50 -16.32 -33.85
CA GLY A 336 0.47 -17.68 -33.30
C GLY A 336 1.44 -17.96 -32.17
N TYR A 337 2.13 -16.95 -31.59
CA TYR A 337 3.12 -17.10 -30.54
C TYR A 337 2.61 -16.69 -29.16
N ALA A 338 1.29 -16.68 -28.94
CA ALA A 338 0.71 -16.43 -27.61
C ALA A 338 1.22 -17.44 -26.58
N GLY A 339 1.76 -16.95 -25.47
CA GLY A 339 2.30 -17.82 -24.40
C GLY A 339 3.64 -18.49 -24.72
N ARG A 340 4.15 -18.40 -25.95
CA ARG A 340 5.43 -18.96 -26.37
C ARG A 340 6.59 -17.97 -26.26
N VAL A 341 6.30 -16.68 -26.46
CA VAL A 341 7.30 -15.61 -26.35
C VAL A 341 6.66 -14.28 -25.96
N THR A 342 7.46 -13.43 -25.33
CA THR A 342 7.12 -12.03 -25.05
C THR A 342 8.26 -11.11 -25.48
N GLY A 343 8.00 -9.81 -25.59
CA GLY A 343 9.07 -8.83 -25.84
C GLY A 343 10.20 -8.90 -24.81
N HIS A 344 9.87 -9.23 -23.54
CA HIS A 344 10.87 -9.46 -22.51
C HIS A 344 11.60 -10.80 -22.68
N GLY A 345 10.88 -11.85 -23.14
CA GLY A 345 11.46 -13.16 -23.42
C GLY A 345 12.57 -13.13 -24.45
N PHE A 346 12.52 -12.23 -25.44
CA PHE A 346 13.60 -12.08 -26.44
C PHE A 346 14.94 -11.64 -25.83
N ARG A 347 14.94 -11.00 -24.68
CA ARG A 347 16.19 -10.71 -23.97
C ARG A 347 16.83 -11.99 -23.40
N HIS A 348 16.01 -12.97 -22.99
CA HIS A 348 16.50 -14.31 -22.63
C HIS A 348 17.03 -15.03 -23.85
N THR A 349 16.29 -15.01 -24.98
CA THR A 349 16.76 -15.56 -26.26
C THR A 349 18.11 -15.00 -26.66
N MET A 350 18.27 -13.67 -26.66
CA MET A 350 19.53 -12.99 -26.99
C MET A 350 20.64 -13.40 -26.04
N SER A 351 20.42 -13.35 -24.72
CA SER A 351 21.41 -13.73 -23.73
C SER A 351 21.88 -15.16 -23.93
N THR A 352 20.94 -16.10 -24.13
CA THR A 352 21.24 -17.50 -24.33
C THR A 352 22.10 -17.73 -25.57
N ILE A 353 21.68 -17.19 -26.72
CA ILE A 353 22.38 -17.36 -27.99
C ILE A 353 23.78 -16.79 -27.95
N LEU A 354 23.96 -15.60 -27.41
CA LEU A 354 25.27 -14.95 -27.34
C LEU A 354 26.22 -15.68 -26.39
N HIS A 355 25.73 -16.24 -25.28
CA HIS A 355 26.55 -17.09 -24.40
C HIS A 355 26.94 -18.41 -25.08
N GLU A 356 26.02 -19.06 -25.81
CA GLU A 356 26.27 -20.29 -26.57
C GLU A 356 27.31 -20.07 -27.68
N GLN A 357 27.32 -18.87 -28.28
CA GLN A 357 28.33 -18.46 -29.27
C GLN A 357 29.69 -18.05 -28.66
N GLY A 358 29.80 -18.04 -27.32
CA GLY A 358 31.06 -17.78 -26.63
C GLY A 358 31.44 -16.29 -26.50
N TYR A 359 30.48 -15.36 -26.72
CA TYR A 359 30.76 -13.94 -26.49
C TYR A 359 30.99 -13.63 -24.99
N ASN A 360 31.77 -12.57 -24.76
CA ASN A 360 32.14 -12.16 -23.40
C ASN A 360 30.88 -11.79 -22.59
N THR A 361 30.69 -12.43 -21.44
CA THR A 361 29.56 -12.19 -20.53
C THR A 361 29.43 -10.72 -20.16
N ALA A 362 30.51 -9.98 -19.95
CA ALA A 362 30.43 -8.56 -19.61
C ALA A 362 29.85 -7.71 -20.75
N TRP A 363 30.09 -8.10 -22.01
CA TRP A 363 29.50 -7.43 -23.18
C TRP A 363 28.00 -7.68 -23.22
N ILE A 364 27.57 -8.94 -23.02
CA ILE A 364 26.18 -9.35 -23.03
C ILE A 364 25.42 -8.64 -21.90
N GLU A 365 25.93 -8.66 -20.67
CA GLU A 365 25.29 -8.02 -19.53
C GLU A 365 25.19 -6.50 -19.71
N THR A 366 26.24 -5.87 -20.29
CA THR A 366 26.22 -4.44 -20.61
C THR A 366 25.19 -4.13 -21.71
N GLN A 367 25.11 -4.96 -22.78
CA GLN A 367 24.09 -4.80 -23.84
C GLN A 367 22.69 -4.88 -23.27
N LEU A 368 22.45 -5.77 -22.33
CA LEU A 368 21.17 -5.94 -21.67
C LEU A 368 20.90 -4.91 -20.55
N ALA A 369 21.83 -3.95 -20.31
CA ALA A 369 21.75 -2.99 -19.21
C ALA A 369 21.44 -3.69 -17.86
N HIS A 370 22.10 -4.83 -17.62
CA HIS A 370 22.07 -5.49 -16.32
C HIS A 370 23.10 -4.84 -15.39
N VAL A 371 22.72 -4.64 -14.14
CA VAL A 371 23.64 -4.13 -13.12
C VAL A 371 24.34 -5.33 -12.48
N ASP A 372 25.67 -5.27 -12.40
CA ASP A 372 26.44 -6.27 -11.67
C ASP A 372 25.95 -6.35 -10.22
N LYS A 373 25.50 -7.52 -9.80
CA LYS A 373 25.01 -7.78 -8.43
C LYS A 373 26.13 -7.70 -7.38
N ASN A 374 27.38 -7.82 -7.81
CA ASN A 374 28.52 -7.55 -6.94
C ASN A 374 28.63 -6.03 -6.75
N SER A 375 28.23 -5.54 -5.57
CA SER A 375 28.16 -4.12 -5.26
C SER A 375 29.50 -3.38 -5.46
N ILE A 376 30.62 -4.04 -5.20
CA ILE A 376 31.97 -3.45 -5.38
C ILE A 376 32.26 -3.27 -6.87
N ARG A 377 32.14 -4.35 -7.65
CA ARG A 377 32.43 -4.33 -9.09
C ARG A 377 31.47 -3.39 -9.83
N GLY A 378 30.19 -3.43 -9.53
CA GLY A 378 29.17 -2.56 -10.14
C GLY A 378 29.30 -1.08 -9.77
N THR A 379 30.00 -0.75 -8.67
CA THR A 379 30.30 0.64 -8.29
C THR A 379 31.46 1.22 -9.08
N TYR A 380 32.49 0.42 -9.37
CA TYR A 380 33.72 0.90 -10.00
C TYR A 380 33.82 0.64 -11.50
N ASN A 381 33.05 -0.32 -12.05
CA ASN A 381 33.10 -0.63 -13.48
C ASN A 381 32.04 0.17 -14.26
N HIS A 382 32.50 1.18 -14.99
CA HIS A 382 31.70 2.01 -15.91
C HIS A 382 32.03 1.74 -17.38
N ALA A 383 32.75 0.66 -17.67
CA ALA A 383 33.15 0.31 -19.03
C ALA A 383 31.93 0.02 -19.92
N GLN A 384 31.92 0.60 -21.12
CA GLN A 384 30.85 0.42 -22.10
C GLN A 384 31.08 -0.73 -23.07
N TYR A 385 32.32 -1.22 -23.20
CA TYR A 385 32.73 -2.31 -24.10
C TYR A 385 32.21 -2.13 -25.55
N LEU A 386 32.19 -0.89 -26.06
CA LEU A 386 31.52 -0.58 -27.33
C LEU A 386 32.08 -1.39 -28.52
N ASP A 387 33.41 -1.55 -28.62
CA ASP A 387 33.99 -2.29 -29.72
C ASP A 387 33.56 -3.78 -29.68
N GLY A 388 33.73 -4.44 -28.56
CA GLY A 388 33.30 -5.83 -28.41
C GLY A 388 31.75 -6.01 -28.58
N ARG A 389 30.94 -5.02 -28.19
CA ARG A 389 29.50 -5.05 -28.40
C ARG A 389 29.08 -4.76 -29.85
N ARG A 390 29.96 -4.10 -30.65
CA ARG A 390 29.75 -3.94 -32.08
C ARG A 390 30.05 -5.24 -32.83
N GLU A 391 31.04 -6.01 -32.38
CA GLU A 391 31.36 -7.32 -32.95
C GLU A 391 30.29 -8.37 -32.65
N MET A 392 29.66 -8.29 -31.47
CA MET A 392 28.60 -9.17 -31.01
C MET A 392 27.30 -8.92 -31.76
#